data_527bdff64587be0ee5d4957c01d48ad6
#
_entry.id   527bdff64587be0ee5d4957c01d48ad6
#
_cell.length_a   1.000
_cell.length_b   1.000
_cell.length_c   1.000
_cell.angle_alpha   90.00
_cell.angle_beta   90.00
_cell.angle_gamma   90.00
#
_symmetry.space_group_name_H-M   'P 1'
#
loop_
_entity.id
_entity.type
_entity.pdbx_description
1 polymer ?
#
loop_
_entity_poly.entity_id
_entity_poly.type
_entity_poly.pdbx_seq_one_letter_code
_entity_poly.pdbx_strand_id
1 'polypeptide(L)'
;MDLYEYQARDLFAAHGVPVLRGEVAETVAEARAAAERIGGRVVIKAQVMTGGRGKAGGVQLAGTPDEAAAKAEAILGMDIKGHTVHRVMVAEASDIAEEYYVSFLLDRANRTFLAMGSREGGVEIEQIAVEKPEALARVPIDAGAGVDAATARRIASEAAFPEEILDQATDVILALWEVFTAEDATLVEVNPLVKTPDGQVLALDGKVTLDDNAGFRHPDHAGLADTAAADPLEALAKAKHLNYVKLDGEVGIIGNGAGLVMSTLDVVAYAGEAFGVRPANFLDIGGGASAQVMADGLEIVLGDPAVKSVFVNVFGGITSCDEVANGIVQALKLLAQRGEPVNKPLVVRLDGNNAAAGRKILDDAADPLVERVDTMDGAAQRAAELAGV
;
A
#
# COMPACT_ATOMS: atom_id res chain seq x y z
N MET A 1 -4.06 -0.95 4.42
CA MET A 1 -4.01 -2.11 3.51
C MET A 1 -4.95 -1.88 2.36
N ASP A 2 -4.46 -1.88 1.10
CA ASP A 2 -5.31 -1.82 -0.08
C ASP A 2 -5.95 -3.18 -0.35
N LEU A 3 -7.20 -3.17 -0.78
CA LEU A 3 -7.94 -4.37 -1.16
C LEU A 3 -8.00 -4.55 -2.68
N TYR A 4 -8.07 -5.80 -3.12
CA TYR A 4 -8.47 -6.11 -4.49
C TYR A 4 -9.91 -5.69 -4.76
N GLU A 5 -10.25 -5.44 -6.01
CA GLU A 5 -11.64 -5.09 -6.40
C GLU A 5 -12.67 -6.11 -5.92
N TYR A 6 -12.37 -7.43 -6.02
CA TYR A 6 -13.30 -8.46 -5.56
C TYR A 6 -13.52 -8.41 -4.04
N GLN A 7 -12.47 -8.10 -3.25
CA GLN A 7 -12.58 -7.95 -1.81
C GLN A 7 -13.40 -6.69 -1.44
N ALA A 8 -13.13 -5.57 -2.11
CA ALA A 8 -13.92 -4.35 -1.95
C ALA A 8 -15.39 -4.60 -2.31
N ARG A 9 -15.69 -5.30 -3.42
CA ARG A 9 -17.03 -5.69 -3.82
C ARG A 9 -17.71 -6.56 -2.77
N ASP A 10 -16.99 -7.52 -2.16
CA ASP A 10 -17.55 -8.41 -1.14
C ASP A 10 -17.87 -7.64 0.15
N LEU A 11 -17.03 -6.68 0.57
CA LEU A 11 -17.37 -5.74 1.65
C LEU A 11 -18.59 -4.89 1.30
N PHE A 12 -18.67 -4.37 0.10
CA PHE A 12 -19.84 -3.61 -0.37
C PHE A 12 -21.12 -4.44 -0.27
N ALA A 13 -21.09 -5.67 -0.75
CA ALA A 13 -22.23 -6.57 -0.65
C ALA A 13 -22.63 -6.86 0.81
N ALA A 14 -21.65 -7.05 1.70
CA ALA A 14 -21.90 -7.32 3.12
C ALA A 14 -22.59 -6.13 3.83
N HIS A 15 -22.31 -4.90 3.40
CA HIS A 15 -22.91 -3.67 3.92
C HIS A 15 -24.11 -3.17 3.09
N GLY A 16 -24.63 -3.98 2.17
CA GLY A 16 -25.86 -3.66 1.43
C GLY A 16 -25.68 -2.69 0.27
N VAL A 17 -24.46 -2.38 -0.16
CA VAL A 17 -24.22 -1.64 -1.41
C VAL A 17 -24.62 -2.54 -2.59
N PRO A 18 -25.46 -2.06 -3.52
CA PRO A 18 -25.84 -2.83 -4.69
C PRO A 18 -24.64 -3.12 -5.60
N VAL A 19 -24.26 -4.39 -5.71
CA VAL A 19 -23.16 -4.88 -6.56
C VAL A 19 -23.63 -6.05 -7.42
N LEU A 20 -22.97 -6.28 -8.53
CA LEU A 20 -23.23 -7.45 -9.37
C LEU A 20 -22.58 -8.71 -8.79
N ARG A 21 -23.09 -9.88 -9.18
CA ARG A 21 -22.45 -11.16 -8.84
C ARG A 21 -21.08 -11.24 -9.48
N GLY A 22 -20.11 -11.82 -8.74
CA GLY A 22 -18.76 -12.02 -9.22
C GLY A 22 -18.11 -13.17 -8.47
N GLU A 23 -17.23 -13.91 -9.15
CA GLU A 23 -16.45 -15.01 -8.60
C GLU A 23 -15.00 -14.87 -9.01
N VAL A 24 -14.08 -15.17 -8.08
CA VAL A 24 -12.63 -15.15 -8.35
C VAL A 24 -12.22 -16.48 -8.99
N ALA A 25 -11.28 -16.40 -9.94
CA ALA A 25 -10.67 -17.54 -10.60
C ALA A 25 -9.16 -17.33 -10.73
N GLU A 26 -8.38 -18.33 -10.38
CA GLU A 26 -6.92 -18.34 -10.53
C GLU A 26 -6.47 -19.20 -11.73
N THR A 27 -7.40 -19.95 -12.31
CA THR A 27 -7.18 -20.78 -13.50
C THR A 27 -8.24 -20.54 -14.57
N VAL A 28 -7.89 -20.84 -15.81
CA VAL A 28 -8.81 -20.77 -16.96
C VAL A 28 -10.03 -21.67 -16.76
N ALA A 29 -9.85 -22.84 -16.16
CA ALA A 29 -10.94 -23.79 -15.89
C ALA A 29 -11.92 -23.24 -14.84
N GLU A 30 -11.42 -22.60 -13.80
CA GLU A 30 -12.25 -21.94 -12.79
C GLU A 30 -13.01 -20.74 -13.38
N ALA A 31 -12.39 -19.94 -14.23
CA ALA A 31 -13.03 -18.82 -14.90
C ALA A 31 -14.19 -19.29 -15.80
N ARG A 32 -14.00 -20.39 -16.54
CA ARG A 32 -15.05 -21.02 -17.32
C ARG A 32 -16.23 -21.47 -16.45
N ALA A 33 -15.91 -22.19 -15.36
CA ALA A 33 -16.91 -22.68 -14.43
C ALA A 33 -17.68 -21.56 -13.72
N ALA A 34 -17.00 -20.47 -13.36
CA ALA A 34 -17.61 -19.27 -12.80
C ALA A 34 -18.59 -18.63 -13.80
N ALA A 35 -18.19 -18.49 -15.07
CA ALA A 35 -19.06 -17.96 -16.12
C ALA A 35 -20.30 -18.85 -16.35
N GLU A 36 -20.17 -20.18 -16.25
CA GLU A 36 -21.30 -21.11 -16.32
C GLU A 36 -22.30 -20.92 -15.15
N ARG A 37 -21.79 -20.70 -13.91
CA ARG A 37 -22.63 -20.48 -12.72
C ARG A 37 -23.31 -19.12 -12.73
N ILE A 38 -22.61 -18.08 -13.15
CA ILE A 38 -23.15 -16.72 -13.24
C ILE A 38 -24.23 -16.68 -14.34
N GLY A 39 -23.93 -17.27 -15.49
CA GLY A 39 -24.81 -17.31 -16.65
C GLY A 39 -24.87 -15.97 -17.40
N GLY A 40 -25.30 -16.03 -18.67
CA GLY A 40 -25.39 -14.81 -19.49
C GLY A 40 -24.04 -14.23 -19.90
N ARG A 41 -24.00 -12.92 -20.11
CA ARG A 41 -22.76 -12.19 -20.41
C ARG A 41 -21.98 -11.92 -19.13
N VAL A 42 -20.67 -12.10 -19.18
CA VAL A 42 -19.77 -11.83 -18.06
C VAL A 42 -18.61 -10.91 -18.47
N VAL A 43 -18.02 -10.24 -17.51
CA VAL A 43 -16.79 -9.45 -17.67
C VAL A 43 -15.67 -10.14 -16.91
N ILE A 44 -14.55 -10.39 -17.58
CA ILE A 44 -13.33 -10.92 -16.97
C ILE A 44 -12.45 -9.74 -16.60
N LYS A 45 -12.16 -9.57 -15.31
CA LYS A 45 -11.42 -8.43 -14.77
C LYS A 45 -10.14 -8.90 -14.09
N ALA A 46 -8.99 -8.43 -14.56
CA ALA A 46 -7.70 -8.63 -13.87
C ALA A 46 -7.77 -8.13 -12.44
N GLN A 47 -7.26 -8.89 -11.49
CA GLN A 47 -7.17 -8.49 -10.09
C GLN A 47 -5.72 -8.12 -9.77
N VAL A 48 -5.45 -6.82 -9.76
CA VAL A 48 -4.16 -6.20 -9.40
C VAL A 48 -4.42 -4.93 -8.59
N MET A 49 -3.50 -4.57 -7.71
CA MET A 49 -3.63 -3.40 -6.83
C MET A 49 -3.22 -2.08 -7.52
N THR A 50 -3.52 -1.95 -8.81
CA THR A 50 -3.25 -0.73 -9.58
C THR A 50 -4.42 -0.37 -10.48
N GLY A 51 -4.58 0.93 -10.74
CA GLY A 51 -5.59 1.44 -11.66
C GLY A 51 -5.18 1.30 -13.14
N GLY A 52 -6.16 1.53 -14.05
CA GLY A 52 -5.91 1.50 -15.49
C GLY A 52 -5.97 0.12 -16.13
N ARG A 53 -6.50 -0.88 -15.44
CA ARG A 53 -6.68 -2.27 -15.91
C ARG A 53 -7.39 -2.35 -17.25
N GLY A 54 -8.44 -1.56 -17.45
CA GLY A 54 -9.19 -1.52 -18.71
C GLY A 54 -8.32 -1.05 -19.90
N LYS A 55 -7.54 0.02 -19.70
CA LYS A 55 -6.62 0.54 -20.74
C LYS A 55 -5.52 -0.47 -21.10
N ALA A 56 -5.10 -1.30 -20.14
CA ALA A 56 -4.11 -2.37 -20.34
C ALA A 56 -4.70 -3.65 -20.98
N GLY A 57 -6.00 -3.72 -21.22
CA GLY A 57 -6.67 -4.92 -21.75
C GLY A 57 -7.04 -5.96 -20.71
N GLY A 58 -6.88 -5.64 -19.42
CA GLY A 58 -7.20 -6.50 -18.28
C GLY A 58 -8.69 -6.57 -17.93
N VAL A 59 -9.57 -5.94 -18.72
CA VAL A 59 -11.04 -6.01 -18.56
C VAL A 59 -11.65 -6.36 -19.90
N GLN A 60 -12.30 -7.53 -20.00
CA GLN A 60 -12.83 -8.03 -21.28
C GLN A 60 -14.21 -8.67 -21.11
N LEU A 61 -15.13 -8.36 -22.02
CA LEU A 61 -16.46 -8.94 -22.08
C LEU A 61 -16.42 -10.32 -22.74
N ALA A 62 -17.23 -11.25 -22.24
CA ALA A 62 -17.44 -12.58 -22.80
C ALA A 62 -18.94 -12.92 -22.82
N GLY A 63 -19.42 -13.43 -23.93
CA GLY A 63 -20.81 -13.83 -24.16
C GLY A 63 -21.08 -15.30 -23.80
N THR A 64 -20.04 -16.13 -23.73
CA THR A 64 -20.13 -17.55 -23.43
C THR A 64 -19.05 -17.99 -22.45
N PRO A 65 -19.22 -19.14 -21.76
CA PRO A 65 -18.18 -19.68 -20.88
C PRO A 65 -16.86 -20.01 -21.60
N ASP A 66 -16.91 -20.42 -22.88
CA ASP A 66 -15.71 -20.68 -23.67
C ASP A 66 -14.96 -19.39 -24.02
N GLU A 67 -15.68 -18.31 -24.34
CA GLU A 67 -15.09 -16.97 -24.50
C GLU A 67 -14.50 -16.48 -23.17
N ALA A 68 -15.19 -16.69 -22.04
CA ALA A 68 -14.68 -16.34 -20.72
C ALA A 68 -13.36 -17.04 -20.41
N ALA A 69 -13.24 -18.35 -20.74
CA ALA A 69 -12.00 -19.10 -20.62
C ALA A 69 -10.88 -18.50 -21.49
N ALA A 70 -11.16 -18.21 -22.76
CA ALA A 70 -10.16 -17.60 -23.67
C ALA A 70 -9.71 -16.20 -23.20
N LYS A 71 -10.62 -15.39 -22.65
CA LYS A 71 -10.28 -14.09 -22.08
C LYS A 71 -9.46 -14.21 -20.80
N ALA A 72 -9.81 -15.15 -19.91
CA ALA A 72 -9.05 -15.44 -18.71
C ALA A 72 -7.62 -15.93 -19.04
N GLU A 73 -7.45 -16.79 -20.07
CA GLU A 73 -6.14 -17.22 -20.54
C GLU A 73 -5.26 -16.05 -21.03
N ALA A 74 -5.87 -15.07 -21.71
CA ALA A 74 -5.16 -13.89 -22.18
C ALA A 74 -4.80 -12.91 -21.06
N ILE A 75 -5.55 -12.88 -19.95
CA ILE A 75 -5.38 -11.93 -18.85
C ILE A 75 -4.49 -12.50 -17.75
N LEU A 76 -4.61 -13.78 -17.42
CA LEU A 76 -3.76 -14.44 -16.42
C LEU A 76 -2.30 -14.43 -16.89
N GLY A 77 -1.40 -13.96 -16.02
CA GLY A 77 0.02 -13.80 -16.33
C GLY A 77 0.39 -12.51 -17.05
N MET A 78 -0.58 -11.62 -17.41
CA MET A 78 -0.26 -10.29 -17.92
C MET A 78 0.50 -9.49 -16.88
N ASP A 79 1.40 -8.61 -17.35
CA ASP A 79 1.94 -7.51 -16.56
C ASP A 79 1.08 -6.26 -16.76
N ILE A 80 0.60 -5.70 -15.65
CA ILE A 80 -0.12 -4.42 -15.64
C ILE A 80 0.64 -3.46 -14.71
N LYS A 81 1.41 -2.54 -15.28
CA LYS A 81 2.23 -1.56 -14.55
C LYS A 81 3.17 -2.20 -13.51
N GLY A 82 3.81 -3.31 -13.85
CA GLY A 82 4.74 -4.03 -12.99
C GLY A 82 4.06 -5.06 -12.05
N HIS A 83 2.74 -5.21 -12.14
CA HIS A 83 2.00 -6.20 -11.36
C HIS A 83 1.57 -7.37 -12.24
N THR A 84 2.05 -8.57 -11.94
CA THR A 84 1.60 -9.79 -12.62
C THR A 84 0.19 -10.16 -12.18
N VAL A 85 -0.69 -10.44 -13.15
CA VAL A 85 -2.07 -10.87 -12.88
C VAL A 85 -2.08 -12.35 -12.50
N HIS A 86 -2.30 -12.65 -11.23
CA HIS A 86 -2.39 -14.02 -10.70
C HIS A 86 -3.82 -14.55 -10.64
N ARG A 87 -4.81 -13.67 -10.65
CA ARG A 87 -6.23 -14.01 -10.57
C ARG A 87 -7.09 -13.04 -11.35
N VAL A 88 -8.25 -13.51 -11.77
CA VAL A 88 -9.29 -12.70 -12.40
C VAL A 88 -10.59 -12.77 -11.59
N MET A 89 -11.40 -11.73 -11.66
CA MET A 89 -12.79 -11.79 -11.24
C MET A 89 -13.66 -11.98 -12.49
N VAL A 90 -14.51 -13.00 -12.48
CA VAL A 90 -15.58 -13.19 -13.45
C VAL A 90 -16.83 -12.55 -12.87
N ALA A 91 -17.26 -11.44 -13.42
CA ALA A 91 -18.40 -10.68 -12.93
C ALA A 91 -19.56 -10.69 -13.94
N GLU A 92 -20.79 -10.65 -13.44
CA GLU A 92 -21.96 -10.42 -14.28
C GLU A 92 -21.80 -9.11 -15.06
N ALA A 93 -22.13 -9.11 -16.35
CA ALA A 93 -22.06 -7.90 -17.16
C ALA A 93 -23.36 -7.07 -16.98
N SER A 94 -23.19 -5.76 -16.86
CA SER A 94 -24.29 -4.79 -16.85
C SER A 94 -24.26 -3.94 -18.11
N ASP A 95 -25.43 -3.57 -18.60
CA ASP A 95 -25.55 -2.48 -19.56
C ASP A 95 -25.51 -1.15 -18.79
N ILE A 96 -24.72 -0.20 -19.27
CA ILE A 96 -24.46 1.08 -18.61
C ILE A 96 -25.14 2.18 -19.40
N ALA A 97 -26.02 2.94 -18.75
CA ALA A 97 -26.64 4.13 -19.33
C ALA A 97 -25.87 5.40 -18.95
N GLU A 98 -25.46 5.53 -17.68
CA GLU A 98 -24.68 6.66 -17.18
C GLU A 98 -23.70 6.17 -16.12
N GLU A 99 -22.55 6.87 -15.98
CA GLU A 99 -21.48 6.56 -15.03
C GLU A 99 -21.25 7.74 -14.09
N TYR A 100 -21.08 7.45 -12.82
CA TYR A 100 -20.88 8.43 -11.75
C TYR A 100 -19.69 8.03 -10.88
N TYR A 101 -19.23 8.98 -10.08
CA TYR A 101 -18.16 8.79 -9.10
C TYR A 101 -18.64 9.12 -7.69
N VAL A 102 -18.29 8.29 -6.72
CA VAL A 102 -18.49 8.56 -5.28
C VAL A 102 -17.30 8.01 -4.49
N SER A 103 -16.81 8.78 -3.53
CA SER A 103 -15.82 8.30 -2.57
C SER A 103 -15.95 8.95 -1.20
N PHE A 104 -15.44 8.23 -0.20
CA PHE A 104 -15.13 8.75 1.13
C PHE A 104 -13.64 8.56 1.41
N LEU A 105 -12.99 9.57 1.97
CA LEU A 105 -11.58 9.51 2.32
C LEU A 105 -11.26 10.30 3.60
N LEU A 106 -10.13 9.96 4.20
CA LEU A 106 -9.56 10.69 5.32
C LEU A 106 -8.82 11.93 4.81
N ASP A 107 -9.36 13.12 5.06
CA ASP A 107 -8.70 14.39 4.78
C ASP A 107 -7.78 14.78 5.93
N ARG A 108 -6.52 14.39 5.85
CA ARG A 108 -5.52 14.66 6.89
C ARG A 108 -5.18 16.14 7.00
N ALA A 109 -5.23 16.90 5.90
CA ALA A 109 -4.91 18.30 5.87
C ALA A 109 -5.92 19.12 6.68
N ASN A 110 -7.20 18.81 6.54
CA ASN A 110 -8.29 19.49 7.25
C ASN A 110 -8.74 18.76 8.53
N ARG A 111 -8.13 17.60 8.85
CA ARG A 111 -8.44 16.78 10.03
C ARG A 111 -9.91 16.39 10.11
N THR A 112 -10.47 15.99 8.98
CA THR A 112 -11.87 15.59 8.83
C THR A 112 -12.00 14.45 7.84
N PHE A 113 -13.20 13.94 7.63
CA PHE A 113 -13.51 13.09 6.50
C PHE A 113 -14.00 13.95 5.32
N LEU A 114 -13.84 13.43 4.11
CA LEU A 114 -14.26 14.10 2.88
C LEU A 114 -15.07 13.11 2.05
N ALA A 115 -16.28 13.52 1.68
CA ALA A 115 -17.02 12.88 0.61
C ALA A 115 -16.73 13.60 -0.71
N MET A 116 -16.47 12.84 -1.77
CA MET A 116 -16.40 13.38 -3.13
C MET A 116 -17.41 12.71 -4.02
N GLY A 117 -17.93 13.46 -4.98
CA GLY A 117 -18.87 12.93 -5.98
C GLY A 117 -18.77 13.69 -7.28
N SER A 118 -19.06 12.99 -8.38
CA SER A 118 -19.10 13.60 -9.72
C SER A 118 -20.09 12.88 -10.62
N ARG A 119 -20.72 13.64 -11.49
CA ARG A 119 -21.51 13.09 -12.61
C ARG A 119 -20.61 12.50 -13.72
N GLU A 120 -19.31 12.77 -13.69
CA GLU A 120 -18.34 12.20 -14.61
C GLU A 120 -17.64 11.01 -13.93
N GLY A 121 -18.17 9.79 -14.12
CA GLY A 121 -17.60 8.54 -13.63
C GLY A 121 -16.84 7.76 -14.72
N GLY A 122 -16.21 6.63 -14.34
CA GLY A 122 -15.49 5.77 -15.26
C GLY A 122 -14.17 6.36 -15.79
N VAL A 123 -13.72 7.48 -15.23
CA VAL A 123 -12.50 8.20 -15.62
C VAL A 123 -11.56 8.40 -14.44
N GLU A 124 -10.33 8.83 -14.70
CA GLU A 124 -9.36 9.15 -13.64
C GLU A 124 -9.80 10.45 -12.94
N ILE A 125 -10.21 10.33 -11.67
CA ILE A 125 -10.78 11.45 -10.92
C ILE A 125 -9.76 12.55 -10.64
N GLU A 126 -8.48 12.20 -10.56
CA GLU A 126 -7.37 13.13 -10.42
C GLU A 126 -7.29 14.08 -11.62
N GLN A 127 -7.58 13.57 -12.82
CA GLN A 127 -7.64 14.40 -14.01
C GLN A 127 -8.82 15.37 -13.95
N ILE A 128 -10.00 14.90 -13.55
CA ILE A 128 -11.18 15.76 -13.33
C ILE A 128 -10.87 16.85 -12.29
N ALA A 129 -10.20 16.49 -11.19
CA ALA A 129 -9.84 17.44 -10.14
C ALA A 129 -8.93 18.58 -10.62
N VAL A 130 -8.13 18.37 -11.67
CA VAL A 130 -7.24 19.37 -12.26
C VAL A 130 -7.90 20.13 -13.41
N GLU A 131 -8.54 19.41 -14.35
CA GLU A 131 -9.07 19.99 -15.58
C GLU A 131 -10.44 20.64 -15.43
N LYS A 132 -11.29 20.06 -14.52
CA LYS A 132 -12.67 20.49 -14.28
C LYS A 132 -13.00 20.43 -12.79
N PRO A 133 -12.32 21.18 -11.92
CA PRO A 133 -12.51 21.08 -10.47
C PRO A 133 -13.95 21.35 -10.02
N GLU A 134 -14.72 22.11 -10.80
CA GLU A 134 -16.15 22.38 -10.56
C GLU A 134 -17.07 21.17 -10.82
N ALA A 135 -16.60 20.17 -11.57
CA ALA A 135 -17.35 18.92 -11.80
C ALA A 135 -17.20 17.93 -10.65
N LEU A 136 -16.31 18.21 -9.69
CA LEU A 136 -16.04 17.37 -8.52
C LEU A 136 -16.57 18.04 -7.26
N ALA A 137 -17.73 17.60 -6.77
CA ALA A 137 -18.24 17.99 -5.45
C ALA A 137 -17.29 17.48 -4.34
N ARG A 138 -17.04 18.35 -3.33
CA ARG A 138 -16.20 18.05 -2.17
C ARG A 138 -16.96 18.48 -0.91
N VAL A 139 -17.48 17.52 -0.19
CA VAL A 139 -18.32 17.74 1.00
C VAL A 139 -17.56 17.28 2.25
N PRO A 140 -17.06 18.20 3.07
CA PRO A 140 -16.47 17.86 4.36
C PRO A 140 -17.50 17.19 5.27
N ILE A 141 -17.09 16.12 5.95
CA ILE A 141 -17.94 15.34 6.85
C ILE A 141 -17.35 15.45 8.27
N ASP A 142 -18.15 15.98 9.18
CA ASP A 142 -17.80 16.02 10.60
C ASP A 142 -17.74 14.59 11.15
N ALA A 143 -16.62 14.23 11.79
CA ALA A 143 -16.38 12.88 12.29
C ALA A 143 -17.36 12.47 13.42
N GLY A 144 -17.90 13.43 14.16
CA GLY A 144 -18.85 13.19 15.25
C GLY A 144 -20.29 13.05 14.76
N ALA A 145 -20.67 13.80 13.73
CA ALA A 145 -22.02 13.78 13.16
C ALA A 145 -22.19 12.65 12.13
N GLY A 146 -21.12 12.32 11.38
CA GLY A 146 -21.16 11.32 10.32
C GLY A 146 -22.01 11.73 9.12
N VAL A 147 -22.52 10.72 8.40
CA VAL A 147 -23.39 10.89 7.24
C VAL A 147 -24.77 10.32 7.54
N ASP A 148 -25.76 11.19 7.64
CA ASP A 148 -27.19 10.83 7.67
C ASP A 148 -27.82 10.93 6.27
N ALA A 149 -29.10 10.59 6.16
CA ALA A 149 -29.84 10.63 4.88
C ALA A 149 -29.86 12.03 4.24
N ALA A 150 -29.93 13.09 5.05
CA ALA A 150 -29.88 14.47 4.55
C ALA A 150 -28.51 14.83 3.98
N THR A 151 -27.44 14.43 4.67
CA THR A 151 -26.07 14.61 4.23
C THR A 151 -25.76 13.77 2.98
N ALA A 152 -26.17 12.51 2.94
CA ALA A 152 -26.02 11.66 1.76
C ALA A 152 -26.73 12.22 0.53
N ARG A 153 -27.97 12.70 0.70
CA ARG A 153 -28.72 13.35 -0.39
C ARG A 153 -28.04 14.65 -0.83
N ARG A 154 -27.49 15.43 0.09
CA ARG A 154 -26.71 16.63 -0.23
C ARG A 154 -25.47 16.28 -1.06
N ILE A 155 -24.71 15.23 -0.70
CA ILE A 155 -23.56 14.76 -1.46
C ILE A 155 -23.96 14.44 -2.91
N ALA A 156 -25.02 13.63 -3.09
CA ALA A 156 -25.54 13.28 -4.41
C ALA A 156 -25.98 14.51 -5.22
N SER A 157 -26.66 15.47 -4.57
CA SER A 157 -27.14 16.68 -5.22
C SER A 157 -25.99 17.63 -5.61
N GLU A 158 -24.99 17.82 -4.75
CA GLU A 158 -23.80 18.64 -5.05
C GLU A 158 -22.94 17.99 -6.16
N ALA A 159 -22.93 16.65 -6.24
CA ALA A 159 -22.31 15.89 -7.32
C ALA A 159 -23.11 15.93 -8.64
N ALA A 160 -24.19 16.69 -8.69
CA ALA A 160 -25.08 16.86 -9.84
C ALA A 160 -25.70 15.55 -10.36
N PHE A 161 -25.99 14.60 -9.47
CA PHE A 161 -26.70 13.37 -9.86
C PHE A 161 -28.14 13.69 -10.28
N PRO A 162 -28.66 13.01 -11.34
CA PRO A 162 -30.02 13.22 -11.80
C PRO A 162 -31.09 12.96 -10.73
N GLU A 163 -32.15 13.74 -10.70
CA GLU A 163 -33.22 13.64 -9.72
C GLU A 163 -33.82 12.21 -9.66
N GLU A 164 -33.91 11.54 -10.81
CA GLU A 164 -34.50 10.19 -10.94
C GLU A 164 -33.71 9.09 -10.22
N ILE A 165 -32.42 9.32 -9.87
CA ILE A 165 -31.59 8.37 -9.12
C ILE A 165 -31.23 8.85 -7.73
N LEU A 166 -31.62 10.06 -7.33
CA LEU A 166 -31.19 10.66 -6.06
C LEU A 166 -31.52 9.79 -4.84
N ASP A 167 -32.67 9.13 -4.82
CA ASP A 167 -33.08 8.28 -3.69
C ASP A 167 -32.16 7.04 -3.62
N GLN A 168 -31.96 6.34 -4.74
CA GLN A 168 -31.09 5.17 -4.79
C GLN A 168 -29.62 5.56 -4.52
N ALA A 169 -29.15 6.68 -5.08
CA ALA A 169 -27.80 7.18 -4.82
C ALA A 169 -27.62 7.56 -3.36
N THR A 170 -28.63 8.13 -2.71
CA THR A 170 -28.62 8.42 -1.27
C THR A 170 -28.43 7.15 -0.45
N ASP A 171 -29.18 6.08 -0.76
CA ASP A 171 -29.05 4.79 -0.08
C ASP A 171 -27.67 4.17 -0.29
N VAL A 172 -27.13 4.24 -1.51
CA VAL A 172 -25.76 3.77 -1.81
C VAL A 172 -24.70 4.56 -1.04
N ILE A 173 -24.82 5.90 -0.99
CA ILE A 173 -23.86 6.76 -0.26
C ILE A 173 -23.90 6.45 1.25
N LEU A 174 -25.10 6.20 1.82
CA LEU A 174 -25.21 5.76 3.22
C LEU A 174 -24.55 4.41 3.45
N ALA A 175 -24.77 3.44 2.57
CA ALA A 175 -24.14 2.12 2.68
C ALA A 175 -22.60 2.20 2.53
N LEU A 176 -22.07 3.03 1.62
CA LEU A 176 -20.65 3.28 1.48
C LEU A 176 -20.04 3.97 2.71
N TRP A 177 -20.79 4.87 3.36
CA TRP A 177 -20.37 5.47 4.62
C TRP A 177 -20.30 4.43 5.75
N GLU A 178 -21.25 3.48 5.78
CA GLU A 178 -21.22 2.36 6.72
C GLU A 178 -19.97 1.49 6.49
N VAL A 179 -19.65 1.15 5.23
CA VAL A 179 -18.38 0.46 4.90
C VAL A 179 -17.19 1.26 5.44
N PHE A 180 -17.14 2.57 5.17
CA PHE A 180 -16.02 3.42 5.56
C PHE A 180 -15.80 3.43 7.07
N THR A 181 -16.86 3.50 7.86
CA THR A 181 -16.76 3.60 9.31
C THR A 181 -16.69 2.24 10.01
N ALA A 182 -17.47 1.25 9.57
CA ALA A 182 -17.51 -0.06 10.19
C ALA A 182 -16.22 -0.87 9.96
N GLU A 183 -15.58 -0.67 8.81
CA GLU A 183 -14.35 -1.37 8.44
C GLU A 183 -13.08 -0.56 8.73
N ASP A 184 -13.19 0.59 9.40
CA ASP A 184 -12.06 1.52 9.62
C ASP A 184 -11.29 1.82 8.35
N ALA A 185 -11.99 2.11 7.26
CA ALA A 185 -11.37 2.44 6.00
C ALA A 185 -10.81 3.88 6.00
N THR A 186 -9.74 4.09 5.27
CA THR A 186 -9.18 5.43 4.98
C THR A 186 -9.55 5.92 3.59
N LEU A 187 -10.01 5.00 2.73
CA LEU A 187 -10.61 5.26 1.42
C LEU A 187 -11.69 4.22 1.13
N VAL A 188 -12.83 4.69 0.69
CA VAL A 188 -13.88 3.88 0.03
C VAL A 188 -14.27 4.62 -1.24
N GLU A 189 -14.11 3.99 -2.39
CA GLU A 189 -14.33 4.61 -3.70
C GLU A 189 -15.16 3.67 -4.58
N VAL A 190 -16.11 4.23 -5.30
CA VAL A 190 -16.84 3.57 -6.39
C VAL A 190 -16.63 4.37 -7.68
N ASN A 191 -15.97 3.73 -8.66
CA ASN A 191 -15.66 4.35 -9.94
C ASN A 191 -15.61 3.31 -11.08
N PRO A 192 -16.73 3.11 -11.83
CA PRO A 192 -17.97 3.88 -11.75
C PRO A 192 -19.06 3.31 -10.81
N LEU A 193 -19.85 4.21 -10.26
CA LEU A 193 -21.22 3.94 -9.87
C LEU A 193 -22.07 4.14 -11.13
N VAL A 194 -22.93 3.20 -11.49
CA VAL A 194 -23.65 3.26 -12.76
C VAL A 194 -25.15 3.29 -12.58
N LYS A 195 -25.80 3.95 -13.52
CA LYS A 195 -27.23 3.78 -13.78
C LYS A 195 -27.41 2.83 -14.96
N THR A 196 -28.20 1.80 -14.78
CA THR A 196 -28.59 0.87 -15.85
C THR A 196 -29.73 1.44 -16.70
N PRO A 197 -29.99 0.92 -17.92
CA PRO A 197 -31.11 1.36 -18.74
C PRO A 197 -32.50 1.19 -18.09
N ASP A 198 -32.63 0.23 -17.17
CA ASP A 198 -33.87 0.01 -16.37
C ASP A 198 -33.91 0.86 -15.09
N GLY A 199 -32.94 1.76 -14.89
CA GLY A 199 -32.93 2.77 -13.84
C GLY A 199 -32.37 2.29 -12.49
N GLN A 200 -31.71 1.12 -12.42
CA GLN A 200 -31.04 0.68 -11.19
C GLN A 200 -29.70 1.39 -11.02
N VAL A 201 -29.31 1.62 -9.77
CA VAL A 201 -28.00 2.18 -9.41
C VAL A 201 -27.12 1.08 -8.82
N LEU A 202 -25.96 0.82 -9.41
CA LEU A 202 -25.05 -0.28 -9.06
C LEU A 202 -23.61 0.20 -8.95
N ALA A 203 -22.86 -0.33 -7.97
CA ALA A 203 -21.41 -0.17 -7.90
C ALA A 203 -20.71 -1.25 -8.78
N LEU A 204 -20.04 -0.83 -9.85
CA LEU A 204 -19.38 -1.75 -10.78
C LEU A 204 -17.90 -1.97 -10.48
N ASP A 205 -17.21 -0.97 -9.98
CA ASP A 205 -15.80 -1.07 -9.58
C ASP A 205 -15.61 -0.34 -8.27
N GLY A 206 -14.96 -0.99 -7.32
CA GLY A 206 -14.72 -0.47 -5.99
C GLY A 206 -13.27 -0.56 -5.57
N LYS A 207 -12.83 0.46 -4.83
CA LYS A 207 -11.54 0.49 -4.18
C LYS A 207 -11.74 0.80 -2.70
N VAL A 208 -11.11 -0.02 -1.86
CA VAL A 208 -11.11 0.17 -0.41
C VAL A 208 -9.68 0.10 0.10
N THR A 209 -9.32 1.06 0.94
CA THR A 209 -8.09 1.04 1.72
C THR A 209 -8.46 1.01 3.19
N LEU A 210 -8.08 -0.04 3.89
CA LEU A 210 -8.30 -0.23 5.33
C LEU A 210 -7.16 0.39 6.14
N ASP A 211 -7.45 0.87 7.35
CA ASP A 211 -6.42 1.32 8.29
C ASP A 211 -5.76 0.13 8.98
N ASP A 212 -4.51 -0.16 8.67
CA ASP A 212 -3.74 -1.23 9.30
C ASP A 212 -3.62 -1.06 10.82
N ASN A 213 -3.69 0.17 11.33
CA ASN A 213 -3.65 0.43 12.77
C ASN A 213 -4.93 -0.01 13.50
N ALA A 214 -6.02 -0.22 12.78
CA ALA A 214 -7.28 -0.73 13.32
C ALA A 214 -7.36 -2.27 13.38
N GLY A 215 -6.37 -2.99 12.87
CA GLY A 215 -6.36 -4.45 12.78
C GLY A 215 -6.58 -5.18 14.12
N PHE A 216 -6.29 -4.54 15.26
CA PHE A 216 -6.57 -5.11 16.57
C PHE A 216 -8.07 -5.32 16.85
N ARG A 217 -8.96 -4.60 16.18
CA ARG A 217 -10.42 -4.75 16.29
C ARG A 217 -11.06 -5.42 15.07
N HIS A 218 -10.27 -5.68 14.01
CA HIS A 218 -10.67 -6.38 12.80
C HIS A 218 -9.75 -7.59 12.52
N PRO A 219 -9.81 -8.65 13.35
CA PRO A 219 -8.95 -9.83 13.16
C PRO A 219 -9.21 -10.57 11.84
N ASP A 220 -10.39 -10.44 11.27
CA ASP A 220 -10.82 -10.98 9.98
C ASP A 220 -10.16 -10.30 8.79
N HIS A 221 -9.75 -9.03 8.90
CA HIS A 221 -9.00 -8.33 7.85
C HIS A 221 -7.63 -8.98 7.56
N ALA A 222 -7.06 -9.73 8.51
CA ALA A 222 -5.81 -10.46 8.26
C ALA A 222 -5.91 -11.44 7.09
N GLY A 223 -7.11 -11.99 6.84
CA GLY A 223 -7.39 -12.89 5.71
C GLY A 223 -7.47 -12.16 4.35
N LEU A 224 -7.59 -10.84 4.35
CA LEU A 224 -7.67 -10.03 3.13
C LEU A 224 -6.29 -9.64 2.59
N ALA A 225 -5.23 -9.76 3.40
CA ALA A 225 -3.88 -9.39 3.00
C ALA A 225 -3.34 -10.34 1.93
N ASP A 226 -2.95 -9.81 0.79
CA ASP A 226 -2.23 -10.58 -0.23
C ASP A 226 -0.73 -10.54 0.04
N THR A 227 -0.24 -11.63 0.63
CA THR A 227 1.20 -11.80 0.91
C THR A 227 2.02 -12.07 -0.37
N ALA A 228 1.38 -12.47 -1.47
CA ALA A 228 2.07 -12.76 -2.74
C ALA A 228 2.33 -11.48 -3.56
N ALA A 229 1.55 -10.43 -3.35
CA ALA A 229 1.72 -9.14 -4.01
C ALA A 229 2.69 -8.19 -3.27
N ALA A 230 3.05 -8.51 -2.02
CA ALA A 230 3.98 -7.70 -1.23
C ALA A 230 5.42 -7.89 -1.73
N ASP A 231 6.25 -6.84 -1.62
CA ASP A 231 7.69 -6.98 -1.83
C ASP A 231 8.23 -8.06 -0.88
N PRO A 232 9.05 -9.01 -1.36
CA PRO A 232 9.56 -10.11 -0.53
C PRO A 232 10.31 -9.66 0.73
N LEU A 233 11.02 -8.52 0.67
CA LEU A 233 11.75 -7.96 1.82
C LEU A 233 10.78 -7.32 2.82
N GLU A 234 9.73 -6.65 2.34
CA GLU A 234 8.66 -6.12 3.21
C GLU A 234 7.88 -7.24 3.90
N ALA A 235 7.57 -8.31 3.16
CA ALA A 235 6.93 -9.50 3.73
C ALA A 235 7.80 -10.17 4.80
N LEU A 236 9.11 -10.31 4.55
CA LEU A 236 10.08 -10.84 5.50
C LEU A 236 10.18 -9.94 6.75
N ALA A 237 10.25 -8.62 6.56
CA ALA A 237 10.30 -7.65 7.65
C ALA A 237 9.04 -7.72 8.54
N LYS A 238 7.87 -7.80 7.92
CA LYS A 238 6.60 -7.94 8.63
C LYS A 238 6.56 -9.24 9.47
N ALA A 239 7.05 -10.36 8.93
CA ALA A 239 7.16 -11.62 9.65
C ALA A 239 8.11 -11.55 10.86
N LYS A 240 9.11 -10.65 10.82
CA LYS A 240 10.06 -10.37 11.91
C LYS A 240 9.65 -9.20 12.80
N HIS A 241 8.45 -8.66 12.63
CA HIS A 241 7.91 -7.51 13.36
C HIS A 241 8.77 -6.23 13.23
N LEU A 242 9.41 -6.05 12.08
CA LEU A 242 10.20 -4.87 11.73
C LEU A 242 9.39 -3.91 10.85
N ASN A 243 9.58 -2.62 11.10
CA ASN A 243 8.94 -1.55 10.34
C ASN A 243 9.85 -1.16 9.16
N TYR A 244 9.64 -1.80 8.02
CA TYR A 244 10.46 -1.68 6.81
C TYR A 244 9.61 -1.26 5.62
N VAL A 245 10.15 -0.36 4.81
CA VAL A 245 9.60 0.03 3.49
C VAL A 245 10.73 0.01 2.48
N LYS A 246 10.54 -0.69 1.37
CA LYS A 246 11.46 -0.74 0.24
C LYS A 246 11.41 0.59 -0.54
N LEU A 247 12.59 1.10 -0.90
CA LEU A 247 12.77 2.25 -1.78
C LEU A 247 13.72 1.90 -2.93
N ASP A 248 13.79 2.79 -3.93
CA ASP A 248 14.66 2.59 -5.10
C ASP A 248 16.00 3.30 -4.90
N GLY A 249 16.95 2.67 -4.25
CA GLY A 249 18.28 3.23 -3.98
C GLY A 249 19.34 2.21 -3.65
N GLU A 250 20.52 2.69 -3.32
CA GLU A 250 21.75 1.90 -3.12
C GLU A 250 22.29 1.98 -1.68
N VAL A 251 21.81 2.92 -0.87
CA VAL A 251 22.23 3.09 0.53
C VAL A 251 21.16 2.52 1.45
N GLY A 252 21.45 1.39 2.08
CA GLY A 252 20.58 0.80 3.09
C GLY A 252 20.57 1.64 4.38
N ILE A 253 19.40 1.81 4.99
CA ILE A 253 19.21 2.64 6.18
C ILE A 253 18.66 1.79 7.33
N ILE A 254 19.31 1.92 8.50
CA ILE A 254 18.80 1.38 9.77
C ILE A 254 18.86 2.47 10.83
N GLY A 255 17.77 2.73 11.52
CA GLY A 255 17.73 3.69 12.61
C GLY A 255 16.77 3.30 13.73
N ASN A 256 16.86 3.98 14.85
CA ASN A 256 15.95 3.79 16.00
C ASN A 256 15.04 5.00 16.17
N GLY A 257 13.78 4.79 15.83
CA GLY A 257 12.73 5.79 15.85
C GLY A 257 12.45 6.39 14.46
N ALA A 258 11.18 6.34 14.07
CA ALA A 258 10.72 6.71 12.74
C ALA A 258 11.15 8.13 12.32
N GLY A 259 11.11 9.11 13.24
CA GLY A 259 11.53 10.49 12.95
C GLY A 259 13.01 10.60 12.59
N LEU A 260 13.88 9.87 13.30
CA LEU A 260 15.31 9.82 12.99
C LEU A 260 15.57 9.14 11.65
N VAL A 261 14.84 8.04 11.35
CA VAL A 261 14.98 7.35 10.07
C VAL A 261 14.54 8.24 8.91
N MET A 262 13.41 8.95 9.03
CA MET A 262 12.95 9.91 8.00
C MET A 262 14.00 11.00 7.76
N SER A 263 14.54 11.59 8.83
CA SER A 263 15.62 12.59 8.73
C SER A 263 16.89 12.03 8.10
N THR A 264 17.21 10.76 8.39
CA THR A 264 18.37 10.06 7.80
C THR A 264 18.17 9.85 6.30
N LEU A 265 16.97 9.48 5.86
CA LEU A 265 16.63 9.36 4.45
C LEU A 265 16.88 10.68 3.70
N ASP A 266 16.41 11.81 4.26
CA ASP A 266 16.59 13.13 3.65
C ASP A 266 18.06 13.51 3.51
N VAL A 267 18.86 13.29 4.57
CA VAL A 267 20.30 13.63 4.56
C VAL A 267 21.07 12.72 3.60
N VAL A 268 20.73 11.42 3.52
CA VAL A 268 21.35 10.49 2.57
C VAL A 268 20.94 10.83 1.13
N ALA A 269 19.68 11.19 0.89
CA ALA A 269 19.23 11.62 -0.45
C ALA A 269 20.01 12.85 -0.92
N TYR A 270 20.16 13.85 -0.05
CA TYR A 270 20.94 15.05 -0.36
C TYR A 270 22.43 14.76 -0.61
N ALA A 271 23.09 14.00 0.29
CA ALA A 271 24.48 13.61 0.13
C ALA A 271 24.72 12.74 -1.11
N GLY A 272 23.74 11.90 -1.45
CA GLY A 272 23.79 10.97 -2.57
C GLY A 272 23.72 11.62 -3.94
N GLU A 273 23.19 12.84 -4.07
CA GLU A 273 23.13 13.58 -5.35
C GLU A 273 24.49 13.65 -6.06
N ALA A 274 25.58 13.87 -5.29
CA ALA A 274 26.93 13.97 -5.83
C ALA A 274 27.47 12.62 -6.37
N PHE A 275 26.91 11.51 -5.95
CA PHE A 275 27.34 10.15 -6.27
C PHE A 275 26.35 9.38 -7.13
N GLY A 276 25.18 9.97 -7.41
CA GLY A 276 24.10 9.34 -8.17
C GLY A 276 23.42 8.18 -7.44
N VAL A 277 23.40 8.22 -6.10
CA VAL A 277 22.83 7.18 -5.23
C VAL A 277 21.72 7.75 -4.35
N ARG A 278 20.82 6.87 -3.89
CA ARG A 278 19.67 7.22 -3.08
C ARG A 278 19.46 6.25 -1.92
N PRO A 279 18.64 6.59 -0.90
CA PRO A 279 18.22 5.65 0.12
C PRO A 279 17.48 4.44 -0.48
N ALA A 280 17.83 3.24 -0.04
CA ALA A 280 17.27 1.98 -0.54
C ALA A 280 16.04 1.52 0.26
N ASN A 281 15.87 1.99 1.48
CA ASN A 281 14.79 1.57 2.36
C ASN A 281 14.59 2.53 3.53
N PHE A 282 13.40 2.47 4.14
CA PHE A 282 13.15 2.88 5.51
C PHE A 282 13.23 1.64 6.40
N LEU A 283 13.94 1.70 7.53
CA LEU A 283 13.90 0.67 8.57
C LEU A 283 14.06 1.29 9.96
N ASP A 284 12.99 1.23 10.74
CA ASP A 284 12.97 1.59 12.15
C ASP A 284 13.01 0.31 13.01
N ILE A 285 14.10 0.14 13.77
CA ILE A 285 14.26 -0.99 14.69
C ILE A 285 13.60 -0.77 16.05
N GLY A 286 12.94 0.37 16.25
CA GLY A 286 12.27 0.72 17.51
C GLY A 286 13.22 0.99 18.67
N GLY A 287 12.63 1.05 19.87
CA GLY A 287 13.33 1.37 21.11
C GLY A 287 13.97 0.19 21.84
N GLY A 288 14.17 -0.98 21.18
CA GLY A 288 14.70 -2.18 21.85
C GLY A 288 15.61 -2.99 20.94
N ALA A 289 16.72 -2.39 20.47
CA ALA A 289 17.64 -3.03 19.54
C ALA A 289 18.47 -4.16 20.22
N SER A 290 17.83 -5.32 20.42
CA SER A 290 18.54 -6.55 20.75
C SER A 290 19.43 -7.00 19.58
N ALA A 291 20.41 -7.86 19.86
CA ALA A 291 21.26 -8.47 18.84
C ALA A 291 20.44 -9.15 17.72
N GLN A 292 19.33 -9.79 18.08
CA GLN A 292 18.44 -10.47 17.12
C GLN A 292 17.72 -9.46 16.22
N VAL A 293 17.17 -8.38 16.77
CA VAL A 293 16.49 -7.30 16.01
C VAL A 293 17.48 -6.66 15.03
N MET A 294 18.72 -6.41 15.47
CA MET A 294 19.76 -5.87 14.61
C MET A 294 20.18 -6.86 13.51
N ALA A 295 20.29 -8.15 13.83
CA ALA A 295 20.59 -9.20 12.86
C ALA A 295 19.51 -9.31 11.81
N ASP A 296 18.24 -9.32 12.24
CA ASP A 296 17.08 -9.39 11.35
C ASP A 296 16.99 -8.16 10.44
N GLY A 297 17.27 -6.95 10.97
CA GLY A 297 17.34 -5.72 10.20
C GLY A 297 18.47 -5.73 9.16
N LEU A 298 19.67 -6.14 9.56
CA LEU A 298 20.82 -6.28 8.65
C LEU A 298 20.56 -7.34 7.57
N GLU A 299 20.03 -8.50 7.92
CA GLU A 299 19.66 -9.57 6.97
C GLU A 299 18.74 -9.04 5.86
N ILE A 300 17.69 -8.29 6.24
CA ILE A 300 16.75 -7.72 5.27
C ILE A 300 17.44 -6.69 4.37
N VAL A 301 18.14 -5.72 4.95
CA VAL A 301 18.78 -4.64 4.19
C VAL A 301 19.89 -5.17 3.29
N LEU A 302 20.69 -6.12 3.78
CA LEU A 302 21.79 -6.74 3.01
C LEU A 302 21.27 -7.72 1.96
N GLY A 303 20.10 -8.30 2.17
CA GLY A 303 19.40 -9.17 1.22
C GLY A 303 18.94 -8.43 -0.04
N ASP A 304 18.85 -7.11 0.00
CA ASP A 304 18.55 -6.30 -1.19
C ASP A 304 19.79 -6.23 -2.11
N PRO A 305 19.71 -6.77 -3.34
CA PRO A 305 20.84 -6.72 -4.27
C PRO A 305 21.20 -5.29 -4.73
N ALA A 306 20.28 -4.33 -4.65
CA ALA A 306 20.52 -2.94 -5.00
C ALA A 306 21.36 -2.22 -3.95
N VAL A 307 21.31 -2.65 -2.68
CA VAL A 307 22.09 -2.05 -1.60
C VAL A 307 23.58 -2.33 -1.77
N LYS A 308 24.40 -1.28 -1.75
CA LYS A 308 25.86 -1.34 -1.87
C LYS A 308 26.57 -0.93 -0.58
N SER A 309 25.99 -0.06 0.23
CA SER A 309 26.46 0.32 1.57
C SER A 309 25.29 0.42 2.54
N VAL A 310 25.55 0.35 3.84
CA VAL A 310 24.51 0.49 4.88
C VAL A 310 24.90 1.63 5.83
N PHE A 311 23.96 2.51 6.12
CA PHE A 311 24.08 3.53 7.16
C PHE A 311 23.23 3.15 8.36
N VAL A 312 23.87 2.82 9.48
CA VAL A 312 23.22 2.59 10.77
C VAL A 312 23.31 3.86 11.59
N ASN A 313 22.19 4.57 11.74
CA ASN A 313 22.12 5.83 12.46
C ASN A 313 21.29 5.67 13.74
N VAL A 314 21.95 5.76 14.89
CA VAL A 314 21.31 5.56 16.19
C VAL A 314 21.53 6.76 17.11
N PHE A 315 20.42 7.22 17.70
CA PHE A 315 20.44 8.16 18.80
C PHE A 315 19.96 7.45 20.08
N GLY A 316 20.91 7.23 21.00
CA GLY A 316 20.63 6.59 22.28
C GLY A 316 19.70 7.42 23.15
N GLY A 317 18.52 6.90 23.36
CA GLY A 317 17.50 7.43 24.26
C GLY A 317 17.11 6.36 25.28
N ILE A 318 15.96 5.73 25.08
CA ILE A 318 15.52 4.55 25.85
C ILE A 318 16.48 3.37 25.61
N THR A 319 16.84 3.14 24.35
CA THR A 319 17.90 2.17 23.98
C THR A 319 19.25 2.85 24.07
N SER A 320 20.20 2.25 24.78
CA SER A 320 21.54 2.80 24.90
C SER A 320 22.47 2.40 23.75
N CYS A 321 23.42 3.27 23.39
CA CYS A 321 24.32 3.03 22.25
C CYS A 321 25.25 1.83 22.46
N ASP A 322 25.60 1.48 23.67
CA ASP A 322 26.41 0.29 23.98
C ASP A 322 25.64 -1.01 23.73
N GLU A 323 24.34 -1.05 24.03
CA GLU A 323 23.48 -2.19 23.67
C GLU A 323 23.36 -2.34 22.14
N VAL A 324 23.17 -1.23 21.43
CA VAL A 324 23.13 -1.24 19.96
C VAL A 324 24.47 -1.70 19.37
N ALA A 325 25.58 -1.18 19.85
CA ALA A 325 26.91 -1.57 19.38
C ALA A 325 27.16 -3.08 19.59
N ASN A 326 26.79 -3.60 20.78
CA ASN A 326 26.83 -5.04 21.03
C ASN A 326 25.90 -5.81 20.10
N GLY A 327 24.71 -5.28 19.82
CA GLY A 327 23.75 -5.83 18.87
C GLY A 327 24.36 -5.94 17.45
N ILE A 328 25.03 -4.89 16.97
CA ILE A 328 25.71 -4.90 15.65
C ILE A 328 26.79 -5.98 15.62
N VAL A 329 27.70 -5.98 16.61
CA VAL A 329 28.81 -6.96 16.67
C VAL A 329 28.28 -8.40 16.73
N GLN A 330 27.23 -8.65 17.52
CA GLN A 330 26.63 -9.98 17.59
C GLN A 330 25.87 -10.35 16.32
N ALA A 331 25.20 -9.39 15.68
CA ALA A 331 24.51 -9.59 14.40
C ALA A 331 25.47 -10.02 13.30
N LEU A 332 26.62 -9.34 13.16
CA LEU A 332 27.65 -9.70 12.17
C LEU A 332 28.17 -11.13 12.39
N LYS A 333 28.40 -11.52 13.66
CA LYS A 333 28.78 -12.89 14.01
C LYS A 333 27.70 -13.90 13.69
N LEU A 334 26.45 -13.57 13.97
CA LEU A 334 25.29 -14.45 13.73
C LEU A 334 25.09 -14.70 12.23
N LEU A 335 25.17 -13.65 11.41
CA LEU A 335 25.07 -13.76 9.95
C LEU A 335 26.22 -14.59 9.37
N ALA A 336 27.44 -14.38 9.83
CA ALA A 336 28.58 -15.21 9.44
C ALA A 336 28.40 -16.70 9.79
N GLN A 337 27.86 -17.00 10.98
CA GLN A 337 27.55 -18.39 11.40
C GLN A 337 26.46 -19.05 10.57
N ARG A 338 25.50 -18.27 10.04
CA ARG A 338 24.45 -18.76 9.14
C ARG A 338 24.96 -18.99 7.71
N GLY A 339 26.19 -18.62 7.39
CA GLY A 339 26.74 -18.70 6.03
C GLY A 339 26.32 -17.51 5.16
N GLU A 340 25.86 -16.42 5.77
CA GLU A 340 25.44 -15.16 5.15
C GLU A 340 26.42 -14.04 5.54
N PRO A 341 27.72 -14.11 5.19
CA PRO A 341 28.69 -13.12 5.63
C PRO A 341 28.34 -11.76 5.01
N VAL A 342 28.39 -10.73 5.86
CA VAL A 342 28.29 -9.35 5.41
C VAL A 342 29.47 -9.04 4.49
N ASN A 343 29.18 -8.53 3.31
CA ASN A 343 30.17 -8.16 2.31
C ASN A 343 30.06 -6.70 1.85
N LYS A 344 29.16 -5.95 2.48
CA LYS A 344 28.88 -4.54 2.17
C LYS A 344 29.35 -3.68 3.34
N PRO A 345 29.96 -2.50 3.11
CA PRO A 345 30.41 -1.63 4.19
C PRO A 345 29.24 -1.08 5.01
N LEU A 346 29.42 -1.03 6.32
CA LEU A 346 28.51 -0.44 7.28
C LEU A 346 29.12 0.85 7.84
N VAL A 347 28.47 1.97 7.61
CA VAL A 347 28.79 3.24 8.26
C VAL A 347 27.91 3.38 9.49
N VAL A 348 28.50 3.51 10.68
CA VAL A 348 27.78 3.54 11.94
C VAL A 348 27.97 4.88 12.64
N ARG A 349 26.86 5.55 12.95
CA ARG A 349 26.81 6.73 13.80
C ARG A 349 26.06 6.40 15.09
N LEU A 350 26.74 6.57 16.22
CA LEU A 350 26.17 6.43 17.56
C LEU A 350 26.29 7.76 18.31
N ASP A 351 25.15 8.27 18.77
CA ASP A 351 25.07 9.48 19.57
C ASP A 351 24.02 9.34 20.69
N GLY A 352 24.02 10.22 21.69
CA GLY A 352 23.13 10.12 22.85
C GLY A 352 23.68 9.25 23.98
N ASN A 353 22.80 8.55 24.70
CA ASN A 353 23.14 7.79 25.92
C ASN A 353 24.15 6.67 25.63
N ASN A 354 25.24 6.63 26.43
CA ASN A 354 26.32 5.64 26.35
C ASN A 354 27.05 5.61 24.97
N ALA A 355 27.00 6.71 24.19
CA ALA A 355 27.63 6.75 22.87
C ALA A 355 29.13 6.44 22.92
N ALA A 356 29.86 6.96 23.91
CA ALA A 356 31.31 6.69 24.08
C ALA A 356 31.60 5.19 24.32
N ALA A 357 30.76 4.52 25.15
CA ALA A 357 30.90 3.09 25.39
C ALA A 357 30.56 2.28 24.13
N GLY A 358 29.51 2.65 23.41
CA GLY A 358 29.11 2.00 22.16
C GLY A 358 30.19 2.13 21.08
N ARG A 359 30.76 3.31 20.90
CA ARG A 359 31.89 3.54 19.97
C ARG A 359 33.10 2.67 20.32
N LYS A 360 33.45 2.57 21.60
CA LYS A 360 34.51 1.71 22.07
C LYS A 360 34.29 0.23 21.75
N ILE A 361 33.04 -0.26 21.90
CA ILE A 361 32.71 -1.65 21.55
C ILE A 361 32.94 -1.92 20.06
N LEU A 362 32.54 -0.99 19.17
CA LEU A 362 32.79 -1.13 17.75
C LEU A 362 34.30 -1.08 17.41
N ASP A 363 35.04 -0.15 18.05
CA ASP A 363 36.51 -0.02 17.86
C ASP A 363 37.22 -1.29 18.35
N ASP A 364 36.85 -1.86 19.50
CA ASP A 364 37.44 -3.09 20.06
C ASP A 364 37.08 -4.33 19.19
N ALA A 365 35.92 -4.35 18.56
CA ALA A 365 35.54 -5.43 17.63
C ALA A 365 36.35 -5.42 16.36
N ALA A 366 36.83 -4.26 15.93
CA ALA A 366 37.72 -4.04 14.79
C ALA A 366 37.30 -4.76 13.49
N ASP A 367 35.96 -4.80 13.24
CA ASP A 367 35.44 -5.41 12.02
C ASP A 367 35.80 -4.51 10.81
N PRO A 368 36.45 -5.04 9.76
CA PRO A 368 36.91 -4.25 8.64
C PRO A 368 35.77 -3.63 7.79
N LEU A 369 34.57 -4.11 7.92
CA LEU A 369 33.42 -3.60 7.22
C LEU A 369 32.67 -2.49 7.98
N VAL A 370 33.00 -2.28 9.26
CA VAL A 370 32.34 -1.28 10.11
C VAL A 370 33.21 -0.01 10.18
N GLU A 371 32.71 1.06 9.59
CA GLU A 371 33.31 2.39 9.65
C GLU A 371 32.49 3.30 10.56
N ARG A 372 33.08 3.85 11.57
CA ARG A 372 32.45 4.74 12.53
C ARG A 372 32.62 6.20 12.11
N VAL A 373 31.50 6.95 12.09
CA VAL A 373 31.46 8.40 11.79
C VAL A 373 30.66 9.12 12.86
N ASP A 374 31.17 10.27 13.33
CA ASP A 374 30.57 10.94 14.51
C ASP A 374 29.36 11.82 14.18
N THR A 375 29.23 12.34 12.96
CA THR A 375 28.12 13.23 12.56
C THR A 375 27.18 12.54 11.58
N MET A 376 25.90 12.92 11.61
CA MET A 376 24.90 12.38 10.69
C MET A 376 25.23 12.72 9.23
N ASP A 377 25.57 13.99 8.96
CA ASP A 377 25.93 14.44 7.60
C ASP A 377 27.19 13.72 7.07
N GLY A 378 28.22 13.63 7.91
CA GLY A 378 29.45 12.92 7.54
C GLY A 378 29.24 11.43 7.30
N ALA A 379 28.38 10.78 8.10
CA ALA A 379 28.03 9.39 7.92
C ALA A 379 27.20 9.15 6.65
N ALA A 380 26.24 10.02 6.38
CA ALA A 380 25.45 9.98 5.15
C ALA A 380 26.32 10.17 3.90
N GLN A 381 27.21 11.16 3.92
CA GLN A 381 28.18 11.38 2.83
C GLN A 381 29.07 10.15 2.63
N ARG A 382 29.60 9.60 3.72
CA ARG A 382 30.48 8.43 3.64
C ARG A 382 29.77 7.19 3.10
N ALA A 383 28.55 6.94 3.55
CA ALA A 383 27.73 5.84 3.02
C ALA A 383 27.42 6.02 1.53
N ALA A 384 27.10 7.25 1.11
CA ALA A 384 26.85 7.57 -0.30
C ALA A 384 28.12 7.39 -1.17
N GLU A 385 29.29 7.83 -0.70
CA GLU A 385 30.57 7.58 -1.38
C GLU A 385 30.82 6.08 -1.61
N LEU A 386 30.63 5.27 -0.57
CA LEU A 386 30.82 3.82 -0.62
C LEU A 386 29.82 3.10 -1.53
N ALA A 387 28.63 3.65 -1.69
CA ALA A 387 27.63 3.10 -2.60
C ALA A 387 27.80 3.55 -4.06
N GLY A 388 28.46 4.67 -4.30
CA GLY A 388 28.69 5.24 -5.64
C GLY A 388 29.87 4.67 -6.40
N VAL A 389 30.62 3.74 -5.79
CA VAL A 389 31.81 3.09 -6.38
C VAL A 389 31.47 1.86 -7.18
#